data_39ba4914893300a2b778506680236577
#
_entry.id   39ba4914893300a2b778506680236577
#
_cell.length_a   1.000
_cell.length_b   1.000
_cell.length_c   1.000
_cell.angle_alpha   90.00
_cell.angle_beta   90.00
_cell.angle_gamma   90.00
#
_symmetry.space_group_name_H-M   'P 1'
#
loop_
_entity.id
_entity.type
_entity.pdbx_description
1 polymer ?
#
loop_
_entity_poly.entity_id
_entity_poly.type
_entity_poly.pdbx_seq_one_letter_code
_entity_poly.pdbx_strand_id
1 'polypeptide(L)'
;MKKIKYSEITPEKIYRNRRSFIKSMGLGAGSIALTSIPFINDAKSEQKDKLTSYKDITTYNNYYEFGTSKSDPYKNSQNFKTDPWSISIEGEVENPINISMEEISEQFVSEERIQRLRCVEGWSMVIPWMGFSLNQLLSKVTLTSKAKFVEFESVYDPDQMKGQRYPVLQWPYREGLRIDEAMHPLTTVVTGLYNKELPNQNGAPLRIFIPWKYGFKSAKAIVKIKLVEKMPTSSWMWASPREYGFYSNVNPNVDHPRWSQATERIIGEGIWTPRVKTLMFNGYGDEVANLYTGMDLKKYF
;
A
#
# COMPACT_ATOMS: atom_id res chain seq x y z
N MET A 1 13.23 -15.06 1.35
CA MET A 1 13.09 -13.65 0.95
C MET A 1 14.20 -13.32 -0.04
N LYS A 2 13.91 -13.23 -1.34
CA LYS A 2 14.85 -12.57 -2.27
C LYS A 2 14.74 -11.07 -2.01
N LYS A 3 15.66 -10.52 -1.21
CA LYS A 3 15.84 -9.06 -1.11
C LYS A 3 16.17 -8.57 -2.53
N ILE A 4 15.36 -7.67 -3.07
CA ILE A 4 15.71 -6.92 -4.28
C ILE A 4 17.01 -6.20 -3.92
N LYS A 5 18.12 -6.53 -4.62
CA LYS A 5 19.40 -5.92 -4.32
C LYS A 5 19.37 -4.45 -4.73
N TYR A 6 19.96 -3.58 -3.93
CA TYR A 6 20.05 -2.15 -4.21
C TYR A 6 20.62 -1.83 -5.61
N SER A 7 21.44 -2.71 -6.16
CA SER A 7 21.97 -2.64 -7.54
C SER A 7 20.91 -2.90 -8.63
N GLU A 8 19.74 -3.41 -8.28
CA GLU A 8 18.64 -3.69 -9.23
C GLU A 8 17.64 -2.54 -9.28
N ILE A 9 17.83 -1.50 -8.46
CA ILE A 9 16.93 -0.35 -8.32
C ILE A 9 17.61 0.86 -8.99
N THR A 10 16.87 1.55 -9.87
CA THR A 10 17.36 2.82 -10.45
C THR A 10 17.04 3.96 -9.48
N PRO A 11 18.01 4.59 -8.80
CA PRO A 11 17.78 5.71 -7.89
C PRO A 11 17.08 6.88 -8.58
N GLU A 12 16.22 7.61 -7.84
CA GLU A 12 15.49 8.79 -8.33
C GLU A 12 16.40 9.81 -9.04
N LYS A 13 17.61 10.03 -8.51
CA LYS A 13 18.64 10.93 -9.10
C LYS A 13 19.06 10.55 -10.52
N ILE A 14 19.18 9.25 -10.80
CA ILE A 14 19.54 8.72 -12.12
C ILE A 14 18.33 8.83 -13.06
N TYR A 15 17.13 8.65 -12.54
CA TYR A 15 15.89 8.81 -13.31
C TYR A 15 15.67 10.27 -13.75
N ARG A 16 15.92 11.24 -12.88
CA ARG A 16 15.82 12.67 -13.21
C ARG A 16 16.85 13.13 -14.24
N ASN A 17 18.04 12.50 -14.28
CA ASN A 17 19.12 12.85 -15.19
C ASN A 17 19.15 12.02 -16.48
N ARG A 18 18.08 11.33 -16.85
CA ARG A 18 18.01 10.46 -18.03
C ARG A 18 18.34 11.20 -19.33
N ARG A 19 18.01 12.49 -19.45
CA ARG A 19 18.37 13.32 -20.63
C ARG A 19 19.87 13.55 -20.75
N SER A 20 20.60 13.70 -19.66
CA SER A 20 22.07 13.85 -19.69
C SER A 20 22.78 12.53 -19.94
N PHE A 21 22.24 11.42 -19.43
CA PHE A 21 22.79 10.08 -19.62
C PHE A 21 22.67 9.58 -21.06
N ILE A 22 21.53 9.83 -21.72
CA ILE A 22 21.34 9.49 -23.15
C ILE A 22 22.27 10.33 -24.05
N LYS A 23 22.57 11.59 -23.71
CA LYS A 23 23.54 12.41 -24.44
C LYS A 23 24.97 11.93 -24.29
N SER A 24 25.34 11.33 -23.17
CA SER A 24 26.72 10.82 -22.95
C SER A 24 26.97 9.44 -23.59
N MET A 25 25.92 8.67 -23.93
CA MET A 25 26.06 7.39 -24.66
C MET A 25 26.02 7.51 -26.19
N GLY A 26 25.72 8.71 -26.71
CA GLY A 26 25.63 8.99 -28.16
C GLY A 26 26.96 9.21 -28.88
N LEU A 27 28.10 9.12 -28.24
CA LEU A 27 29.43 9.36 -28.82
C LEU A 27 30.35 8.14 -28.65
N GLY A 28 29.98 7.02 -29.29
CA GLY A 28 30.84 5.83 -29.31
C GLY A 28 30.30 4.75 -30.23
N ALA A 29 30.25 5.03 -31.54
CA ALA A 29 29.96 4.01 -32.54
C ALA A 29 31.22 3.22 -32.87
N GLY A 30 31.33 2.01 -32.35
CA GLY A 30 32.32 1.01 -32.76
C GLY A 30 31.61 -0.30 -33.11
N SER A 31 31.70 -0.67 -34.37
CA SER A 31 31.12 -1.86 -34.98
C SER A 31 31.64 -3.14 -34.34
N ILE A 32 30.76 -4.04 -33.91
CA ILE A 32 31.10 -5.44 -33.62
C ILE A 32 30.06 -6.37 -34.28
N ALA A 33 30.59 -7.38 -34.96
CA ALA A 33 29.94 -8.31 -35.83
C ALA A 33 28.87 -9.19 -35.17
N LEU A 34 27.82 -9.46 -35.94
CA LEU A 34 26.79 -10.46 -35.69
C LEU A 34 27.38 -11.87 -35.76
N THR A 35 27.39 -12.60 -34.65
CA THR A 35 27.42 -14.06 -34.64
C THR A 35 26.07 -14.57 -34.11
N SER A 36 25.44 -15.39 -34.92
CA SER A 36 24.17 -16.07 -34.69
C SER A 36 24.25 -17.02 -33.50
N ILE A 37 23.43 -16.75 -32.47
CA ILE A 37 23.16 -17.69 -31.37
C ILE A 37 21.68 -18.13 -31.47
N PRO A 38 21.39 -19.44 -31.32
CA PRO A 38 20.04 -19.95 -31.50
C PRO A 38 19.06 -19.47 -30.46
N PHE A 39 17.87 -19.09 -30.91
CA PHE A 39 16.74 -18.72 -30.06
C PHE A 39 16.36 -19.88 -29.13
N ILE A 40 16.60 -19.73 -27.85
CA ILE A 40 15.90 -20.48 -26.81
C ILE A 40 14.79 -19.55 -26.31
N ASN A 41 13.57 -19.86 -26.72
CA ASN A 41 12.36 -19.24 -26.18
C ASN A 41 12.15 -19.75 -24.75
N ASP A 42 12.54 -18.96 -23.76
CA ASP A 42 11.97 -18.94 -22.42
C ASP A 42 12.30 -17.59 -21.78
N ALA A 43 11.78 -16.53 -22.37
CA ALA A 43 11.82 -15.21 -21.77
C ALA A 43 10.57 -15.05 -20.87
N LYS A 44 10.62 -15.54 -19.62
CA LYS A 44 9.96 -14.81 -18.54
C LYS A 44 10.61 -13.44 -18.51
N SER A 45 10.04 -12.47 -19.20
CA SER A 45 10.42 -11.08 -19.03
C SER A 45 10.01 -10.70 -17.60
N GLU A 46 10.93 -10.78 -16.66
CA GLU A 46 10.82 -10.09 -15.39
C GLU A 46 10.69 -8.60 -15.72
N GLN A 47 9.46 -8.11 -15.77
CA GLN A 47 9.19 -6.70 -15.94
C GLN A 47 9.77 -6.03 -14.69
N LYS A 48 10.96 -5.41 -14.82
CA LYS A 48 11.59 -4.69 -13.72
C LYS A 48 10.64 -3.59 -13.27
N ASP A 49 10.20 -3.67 -12.01
CA ASP A 49 9.34 -2.66 -11.41
C ASP A 49 10.04 -1.29 -11.44
N LYS A 50 9.45 -0.34 -12.13
CA LYS A 50 9.90 1.03 -12.19
C LYS A 50 9.21 1.82 -11.07
N LEU A 51 10.00 2.49 -10.22
CA LEU A 51 9.44 3.35 -9.17
C LEU A 51 8.55 4.43 -9.78
N THR A 52 7.35 4.57 -9.21
CA THR A 52 6.45 5.69 -9.52
C THR A 52 7.04 6.99 -8.97
N SER A 53 6.98 8.09 -9.72
CA SER A 53 7.58 9.36 -9.31
C SER A 53 6.96 9.88 -8.00
N TYR A 54 7.74 10.58 -7.19
CA TYR A 54 7.24 11.25 -5.98
C TYR A 54 6.03 12.15 -6.29
N LYS A 55 6.08 12.89 -7.39
CA LYS A 55 4.98 13.75 -7.84
C LYS A 55 3.71 12.94 -8.05
N ASP A 56 3.78 11.84 -8.80
CA ASP A 56 2.58 11.03 -9.10
C ASP A 56 2.01 10.39 -7.84
N ILE A 57 2.87 9.86 -6.94
CA ILE A 57 2.45 9.28 -5.67
C ILE A 57 1.76 10.31 -4.77
N THR A 58 2.23 11.56 -4.75
CA THR A 58 1.72 12.59 -3.85
C THR A 58 0.56 13.39 -4.42
N THR A 59 0.29 13.32 -5.73
CA THR A 59 -0.79 14.11 -6.37
C THR A 59 -1.94 13.27 -6.92
N TYR A 60 -1.83 11.94 -6.89
CA TYR A 60 -2.85 11.03 -7.38
C TYR A 60 -3.23 10.03 -6.26
N ASN A 61 -4.24 10.38 -5.47
CA ASN A 61 -4.59 9.66 -4.25
C ASN A 61 -6.09 9.39 -4.17
N ASN A 62 -6.45 8.29 -3.46
CA ASN A 62 -7.77 8.06 -2.92
C ASN A 62 -7.70 8.28 -1.41
N TYR A 63 -8.23 9.38 -0.92
CA TYR A 63 -8.29 9.70 0.51
C TYR A 63 -9.53 10.60 0.76
N TYR A 64 -10.68 9.93 0.91
CA TYR A 64 -11.99 10.57 0.87
C TYR A 64 -12.25 11.53 2.01
N GLU A 65 -11.51 11.40 3.09
CA GLU A 65 -11.48 12.35 4.20
C GLU A 65 -11.09 13.77 3.75
N PHE A 66 -10.29 13.87 2.66
CA PHE A 66 -9.91 15.16 2.07
C PHE A 66 -10.63 15.46 0.74
N GLY A 67 -11.46 14.55 0.23
CA GLY A 67 -12.24 14.71 -0.99
C GLY A 67 -12.19 13.51 -1.91
N THR A 68 -13.09 13.47 -2.88
CA THR A 68 -13.34 12.28 -3.73
C THR A 68 -12.57 12.27 -5.03
N SER A 69 -12.05 13.43 -5.50
CA SER A 69 -11.20 13.50 -6.69
C SER A 69 -9.77 13.09 -6.36
N LYS A 70 -9.04 12.52 -7.32
CA LYS A 70 -7.65 12.06 -7.12
C LYS A 70 -6.68 13.15 -6.69
N SER A 71 -6.94 14.40 -7.03
CA SER A 71 -6.10 15.56 -6.65
C SER A 71 -6.55 16.27 -5.37
N ASP A 72 -7.75 15.95 -4.86
CA ASP A 72 -8.29 16.61 -3.65
C ASP A 72 -7.43 16.38 -2.42
N PRO A 73 -6.93 15.16 -2.14
CA PRO A 73 -6.08 14.94 -0.97
C PRO A 73 -4.82 15.81 -1.00
N TYR A 74 -4.16 15.94 -2.16
CA TYR A 74 -3.01 16.83 -2.29
C TYR A 74 -3.35 18.30 -2.02
N LYS A 75 -4.49 18.78 -2.52
CA LYS A 75 -4.89 20.19 -2.36
C LYS A 75 -5.36 20.51 -0.94
N ASN A 76 -6.11 19.58 -0.33
CA ASN A 76 -6.90 19.86 0.87
C ASN A 76 -6.20 19.43 2.17
N SER A 77 -5.15 18.60 2.11
CA SER A 77 -4.50 18.08 3.31
C SER A 77 -3.31 18.91 3.81
N GLN A 78 -2.90 19.98 3.10
CA GLN A 78 -1.65 20.69 3.39
C GLN A 78 -1.56 21.27 4.80
N ASN A 79 -2.70 21.64 5.39
CA ASN A 79 -2.79 22.22 6.73
C ASN A 79 -3.17 21.19 7.81
N PHE A 80 -3.25 19.92 7.45
CA PHE A 80 -3.57 18.85 8.39
C PHE A 80 -2.44 18.69 9.40
N LYS A 81 -2.76 18.79 10.69
CA LYS A 81 -1.80 18.70 11.79
C LYS A 81 -1.67 17.25 12.23
N THR A 82 -0.44 16.77 12.30
CA THR A 82 -0.07 15.41 12.67
C THR A 82 0.74 15.33 13.98
N ASP A 83 0.86 16.45 14.67
CA ASP A 83 1.55 16.57 15.95
C ASP A 83 0.71 17.44 16.89
N PRO A 84 0.47 16.98 18.15
CA PRO A 84 0.84 15.66 18.70
C PRO A 84 0.00 14.51 18.15
N TRP A 85 0.58 13.29 18.08
CA TRP A 85 -0.14 12.10 17.60
C TRP A 85 0.19 10.87 18.44
N SER A 86 -0.83 10.09 18.77
CA SER A 86 -0.65 8.80 19.45
C SER A 86 -1.61 7.75 18.90
N ILE A 87 -1.27 6.49 19.12
CA ILE A 87 -2.02 5.33 18.66
C ILE A 87 -2.33 4.46 19.85
N SER A 88 -3.63 4.18 20.11
CA SER A 88 -4.02 3.18 21.09
C SER A 88 -3.97 1.77 20.47
N ILE A 89 -3.43 0.80 21.23
CA ILE A 89 -3.51 -0.63 20.92
C ILE A 89 -4.30 -1.26 22.06
N GLU A 90 -5.49 -1.78 21.74
CA GLU A 90 -6.48 -2.21 22.72
C GLU A 90 -7.30 -3.43 22.27
N GLY A 91 -8.32 -3.79 23.04
CA GLY A 91 -9.23 -4.91 22.76
C GLY A 91 -8.74 -6.22 23.36
N GLU A 92 -8.65 -7.28 22.56
CA GLU A 92 -8.21 -8.62 23.00
C GLU A 92 -6.69 -8.68 23.24
N VAL A 93 -6.23 -7.86 24.19
CA VAL A 93 -4.85 -7.77 24.69
C VAL A 93 -4.85 -7.75 26.22
N GLU A 94 -3.82 -8.30 26.86
CA GLU A 94 -3.68 -8.28 28.31
C GLU A 94 -3.22 -6.91 28.83
N ASN A 95 -2.40 -6.20 28.03
CA ASN A 95 -1.76 -4.94 28.39
C ASN A 95 -2.03 -3.89 27.28
N PRO A 96 -3.19 -3.23 27.25
CA PRO A 96 -3.43 -2.14 26.30
C PRO A 96 -2.43 -1.01 26.51
N ILE A 97 -1.99 -0.40 25.40
CA ILE A 97 -1.01 0.69 25.42
C ILE A 97 -1.51 1.87 24.58
N ASN A 98 -0.98 3.06 24.90
CA ASN A 98 -1.02 4.21 24.02
C ASN A 98 0.43 4.60 23.72
N ILE A 99 0.80 4.70 22.45
CA ILE A 99 2.16 4.96 22.01
C ILE A 99 2.17 6.21 21.13
N SER A 100 3.05 7.16 21.42
CA SER A 100 3.20 8.39 20.64
C SER A 100 4.04 8.16 19.37
N MET A 101 3.99 9.11 18.43
CA MET A 101 4.84 9.05 17.22
C MET A 101 6.32 9.19 17.57
N GLU A 102 6.67 9.93 18.61
CA GLU A 102 8.05 10.05 19.12
C GLU A 102 8.54 8.69 19.59
N GLU A 103 7.76 8.02 20.46
CA GLU A 103 8.09 6.67 20.93
C GLU A 103 8.19 5.66 19.81
N ILE A 104 7.33 5.75 18.77
CA ILE A 104 7.41 4.92 17.58
C ILE A 104 8.73 5.18 16.85
N SER A 105 9.12 6.43 16.64
CA SER A 105 10.34 6.78 15.93
C SER A 105 11.62 6.37 16.67
N GLU A 106 11.59 6.37 18.00
CA GLU A 106 12.70 5.94 18.85
C GLU A 106 12.83 4.40 18.93
N GLN A 107 11.70 3.69 18.96
CA GLN A 107 11.71 2.25 19.22
C GLN A 107 11.76 1.39 17.95
N PHE A 108 11.39 1.92 16.79
CA PHE A 108 11.31 1.16 15.56
C PHE A 108 12.15 1.77 14.45
N VAL A 109 13.07 0.96 13.91
CA VAL A 109 13.88 1.38 12.76
C VAL A 109 13.04 1.35 11.49
N SER A 110 12.85 2.52 10.89
CA SER A 110 12.15 2.66 9.61
C SER A 110 13.11 2.34 8.47
N GLU A 111 12.80 1.32 7.67
CA GLU A 111 13.57 0.87 6.51
C GLU A 111 12.85 1.18 5.21
N GLU A 112 13.58 1.36 4.11
CA GLU A 112 12.97 1.47 2.79
C GLU A 112 12.37 0.12 2.36
N ARG A 113 11.10 0.15 1.97
CA ARG A 113 10.32 -1.00 1.50
C ARG A 113 9.68 -0.66 0.17
N ILE A 114 10.26 -1.15 -0.91
CA ILE A 114 9.70 -0.97 -2.24
C ILE A 114 8.58 -1.99 -2.42
N GLN A 115 7.35 -1.48 -2.55
CA GLN A 115 6.16 -2.32 -2.62
C GLN A 115 5.21 -1.85 -3.71
N ARG A 116 4.55 -2.81 -4.38
CA ARG A 116 3.48 -2.55 -5.34
C ARG A 116 2.20 -2.17 -4.62
N LEU A 117 1.53 -1.13 -5.10
CA LEU A 117 0.19 -0.76 -4.72
C LEU A 117 -0.75 -1.01 -5.90
N ARG A 118 -1.85 -1.72 -5.66
CA ARG A 118 -2.91 -1.95 -6.64
C ARG A 118 -4.23 -1.41 -6.10
N CYS A 119 -4.80 -0.43 -6.78
CA CYS A 119 -6.12 0.08 -6.45
C CYS A 119 -7.21 -0.78 -7.09
N VAL A 120 -8.31 -0.99 -6.37
CA VAL A 120 -9.51 -1.66 -6.89
C VAL A 120 -10.02 -1.01 -8.19
N GLU A 121 -9.77 0.27 -8.40
CA GLU A 121 -10.15 1.03 -9.61
C GLU A 121 -9.27 0.71 -10.85
N GLY A 122 -8.41 -0.31 -10.79
CA GLY A 122 -7.64 -0.77 -11.95
C GLY A 122 -6.43 0.08 -12.30
N TRP A 123 -5.77 0.66 -11.33
CA TRP A 123 -4.48 1.34 -11.48
C TRP A 123 -3.48 0.92 -10.41
N SER A 124 -2.19 1.10 -10.68
CA SER A 124 -1.11 0.66 -9.81
C SER A 124 0.05 1.65 -9.75
N MET A 125 0.85 1.49 -8.70
CA MET A 125 2.09 2.21 -8.43
C MET A 125 3.12 1.26 -7.84
N VAL A 126 4.41 1.60 -7.96
CA VAL A 126 5.51 0.99 -7.20
C VAL A 126 6.08 2.06 -6.30
N ILE A 127 5.98 1.86 -4.99
CA ILE A 127 6.20 2.93 -4.00
C ILE A 127 7.33 2.54 -3.04
N PRO A 128 8.36 3.40 -2.88
CA PRO A 128 9.41 3.22 -1.88
C PRO A 128 8.95 3.82 -0.54
N TRP A 129 8.22 3.01 0.22
CA TRP A 129 7.79 3.36 1.57
C TRP A 129 8.96 3.33 2.55
N MET A 130 8.90 4.19 3.56
CA MET A 130 9.70 4.07 4.78
C MET A 130 8.81 3.50 5.87
N GLY A 131 9.27 2.45 6.55
CA GLY A 131 8.48 1.82 7.60
C GLY A 131 9.05 0.51 8.13
N PHE A 132 8.29 -0.14 8.98
CA PHE A 132 8.64 -1.39 9.64
C PHE A 132 7.45 -2.35 9.63
N SER A 133 7.65 -3.63 9.94
CA SER A 133 6.56 -4.61 9.97
C SER A 133 5.59 -4.35 11.11
N LEU A 134 4.28 -4.46 10.84
CA LEU A 134 3.23 -4.28 11.86
C LEU A 134 3.39 -5.26 13.03
N ASN A 135 3.89 -6.47 12.81
CA ASN A 135 4.13 -7.43 13.88
C ASN A 135 5.10 -6.92 14.96
N GLN A 136 6.06 -6.04 14.61
CA GLN A 136 6.95 -5.41 15.59
C GLN A 136 6.18 -4.49 16.54
N LEU A 137 5.22 -3.71 16.01
CA LEU A 137 4.36 -2.88 16.84
C LEU A 137 3.42 -3.73 17.70
N LEU A 138 2.80 -4.76 17.13
CA LEU A 138 1.92 -5.67 17.86
C LEU A 138 2.64 -6.51 18.91
N SER A 139 3.95 -6.72 18.79
CA SER A 139 4.75 -7.40 19.83
C SER A 139 4.91 -6.62 21.13
N LYS A 140 4.50 -5.34 21.16
CA LYS A 140 4.47 -4.54 22.40
C LYS A 140 3.32 -4.91 23.32
N VAL A 141 2.36 -5.65 22.85
CA VAL A 141 1.20 -6.12 23.62
C VAL A 141 1.14 -7.66 23.64
N THR A 142 0.60 -8.22 24.71
CA THR A 142 0.33 -9.64 24.83
C THR A 142 -1.08 -9.92 24.31
N LEU A 143 -1.18 -10.66 23.21
CA LEU A 143 -2.47 -11.01 22.61
C LEU A 143 -3.18 -12.08 23.45
N THR A 144 -4.48 -11.93 23.70
CA THR A 144 -5.30 -13.00 24.27
C THR A 144 -5.61 -14.07 23.21
N SER A 145 -6.03 -15.25 23.63
CA SER A 145 -6.44 -16.34 22.72
C SER A 145 -7.64 -15.98 21.84
N LYS A 146 -8.36 -14.91 22.17
CA LYS A 146 -9.51 -14.37 21.44
C LYS A 146 -9.13 -13.38 20.35
N ALA A 147 -7.90 -12.91 20.28
CA ALA A 147 -7.41 -12.02 19.22
C ALA A 147 -7.35 -12.76 17.89
N LYS A 148 -8.40 -12.69 17.08
CA LYS A 148 -8.50 -13.35 15.77
C LYS A 148 -8.34 -12.39 14.62
N PHE A 149 -8.69 -11.12 14.84
CA PHE A 149 -8.63 -10.05 13.85
C PHE A 149 -8.05 -8.79 14.47
N VAL A 150 -7.58 -7.92 13.58
CA VAL A 150 -7.13 -6.57 13.90
C VAL A 150 -8.04 -5.59 13.17
N GLU A 151 -8.62 -4.63 13.89
CA GLU A 151 -9.35 -3.50 13.34
C GLU A 151 -8.48 -2.24 13.46
N PHE A 152 -8.40 -1.48 12.38
CA PHE A 152 -7.74 -0.18 12.32
C PHE A 152 -8.80 0.91 12.24
N GLU A 153 -8.63 1.97 13.03
CA GLU A 153 -9.49 3.15 12.99
C GLU A 153 -8.64 4.38 12.68
N SER A 154 -9.06 5.12 11.64
CA SER A 154 -8.46 6.39 11.24
C SER A 154 -8.99 7.52 12.13
N VAL A 155 -8.28 8.65 12.14
CA VAL A 155 -8.72 9.83 12.86
C VAL A 155 -10.06 10.36 12.33
N TYR A 156 -10.90 10.85 13.25
CA TYR A 156 -12.12 11.57 12.92
C TYR A 156 -11.94 13.05 13.34
N ASP A 157 -11.73 13.90 12.34
CA ASP A 157 -11.55 15.34 12.51
C ASP A 157 -12.16 16.09 11.31
N PRO A 158 -13.49 16.30 11.31
CA PRO A 158 -14.18 16.96 10.20
C PRO A 158 -13.82 18.44 10.02
N ASP A 159 -13.10 19.05 10.97
CA ASP A 159 -12.63 20.43 10.85
C ASP A 159 -11.39 20.53 9.96
N GLN A 160 -10.50 19.58 10.06
CA GLN A 160 -9.33 19.47 9.21
C GLN A 160 -9.59 18.60 7.97
N MET A 161 -10.39 17.53 8.10
CA MET A 161 -10.74 16.56 7.06
C MET A 161 -12.16 16.81 6.55
N LYS A 162 -12.35 17.84 5.74
CA LYS A 162 -13.67 18.31 5.29
C LYS A 162 -14.50 17.25 4.54
N GLY A 163 -13.88 16.22 3.97
CA GLY A 163 -14.56 15.10 3.34
C GLY A 163 -15.39 14.28 4.33
N GLN A 164 -14.99 14.25 5.61
CA GLN A 164 -15.74 13.58 6.68
C GLN A 164 -17.08 14.26 7.05
N ARG A 165 -17.33 15.46 6.55
CA ARG A 165 -18.63 16.15 6.69
C ARG A 165 -19.71 15.57 5.75
N TYR A 166 -19.30 14.77 4.78
CA TYR A 166 -20.21 14.18 3.79
C TYR A 166 -20.36 12.67 4.03
N PRO A 167 -21.57 12.11 3.91
CA PRO A 167 -21.85 10.70 4.20
C PRO A 167 -21.46 9.77 3.02
N VAL A 168 -20.28 9.98 2.44
CA VAL A 168 -19.74 9.11 1.37
C VAL A 168 -19.39 7.73 1.94
N LEU A 169 -18.88 7.73 3.17
CA LEU A 169 -18.58 6.54 3.97
C LEU A 169 -19.09 6.76 5.40
N GLN A 170 -19.15 5.70 6.18
CA GLN A 170 -19.33 5.81 7.62
C GLN A 170 -17.98 6.18 8.25
N TRP A 171 -17.94 7.34 8.92
CA TRP A 171 -16.76 7.85 9.59
C TRP A 171 -16.73 7.49 11.08
N PRO A 172 -15.57 7.31 11.70
CA PRO A 172 -14.23 7.29 11.11
C PRO A 172 -14.03 6.11 10.15
N TYR A 173 -13.05 6.23 9.24
CA TYR A 173 -12.67 5.13 8.36
C TYR A 173 -12.15 3.94 9.16
N ARG A 174 -12.65 2.74 8.86
CA ARG A 174 -12.26 1.50 9.50
C ARG A 174 -11.89 0.45 8.49
N GLU A 175 -10.86 -0.30 8.83
CA GLU A 175 -10.41 -1.48 8.08
C GLU A 175 -10.02 -2.61 9.01
N GLY A 176 -9.96 -3.83 8.47
CA GLY A 176 -9.58 -4.98 9.25
C GLY A 176 -8.70 -5.97 8.50
N LEU A 177 -7.92 -6.73 9.27
CA LEU A 177 -7.13 -7.86 8.82
C LEU A 177 -7.38 -9.06 9.72
N ARG A 178 -7.19 -10.27 9.20
CA ARG A 178 -7.00 -11.46 10.01
C ARG A 178 -5.68 -11.34 10.76
N ILE A 179 -5.57 -11.95 11.94
CA ILE A 179 -4.36 -11.81 12.78
C ILE A 179 -3.08 -12.30 12.07
N ASP A 180 -3.15 -13.39 11.30
CA ASP A 180 -2.02 -13.89 10.53
C ASP A 180 -1.60 -12.97 9.38
N GLU A 181 -2.55 -12.27 8.75
CA GLU A 181 -2.27 -11.22 7.77
C GLU A 181 -1.60 -10.00 8.43
N ALA A 182 -2.08 -9.60 9.61
CA ALA A 182 -1.49 -8.50 10.38
C ALA A 182 -0.06 -8.82 10.86
N MET A 183 0.17 -10.08 11.27
CA MET A 183 1.49 -10.55 11.73
C MET A 183 2.46 -10.87 10.58
N HIS A 184 2.00 -10.85 9.33
CA HIS A 184 2.86 -11.15 8.18
C HIS A 184 3.94 -10.07 7.98
N PRO A 185 5.21 -10.43 7.70
CA PRO A 185 6.32 -9.46 7.56
C PRO A 185 6.12 -8.38 6.50
N LEU A 186 5.31 -8.63 5.47
CA LEU A 186 4.98 -7.66 4.42
C LEU A 186 3.93 -6.63 4.84
N THR A 187 3.15 -6.87 5.88
CA THR A 187 2.24 -5.87 6.44
C THR A 187 3.06 -4.80 7.13
N THR A 188 3.02 -3.59 6.60
CA THR A 188 3.94 -2.52 6.94
C THR A 188 3.22 -1.39 7.67
N VAL A 189 3.80 -0.92 8.77
CA VAL A 189 3.55 0.39 9.35
C VAL A 189 4.41 1.37 8.58
N VAL A 190 3.79 2.31 7.87
CA VAL A 190 4.47 3.28 7.03
C VAL A 190 4.49 4.63 7.73
N THR A 191 5.68 5.21 7.87
CA THR A 191 5.94 6.51 8.49
C THR A 191 6.62 7.48 7.53
N GLY A 192 6.95 7.04 6.31
CA GLY A 192 7.64 7.89 5.34
C GLY A 192 7.53 7.39 3.91
N LEU A 193 8.02 8.21 2.99
CA LEU A 193 8.03 8.02 1.55
C LEU A 193 9.30 8.62 0.94
N TYR A 194 10.07 7.85 0.13
CA TYR A 194 11.30 8.34 -0.52
C TYR A 194 12.30 8.95 0.47
N ASN A 195 12.57 8.27 1.59
CA ASN A 195 13.45 8.74 2.68
C ASN A 195 13.06 10.13 3.25
N LYS A 196 11.77 10.46 3.19
CA LYS A 196 11.19 11.68 3.77
C LYS A 196 10.02 11.29 4.67
N GLU A 197 9.58 12.21 5.50
CA GLU A 197 8.33 12.09 6.25
C GLU A 197 7.16 11.77 5.33
N LEU A 198 6.17 11.07 5.88
CA LEU A 198 4.98 10.71 5.13
C LEU A 198 4.12 11.96 4.86
N PRO A 199 3.83 12.32 3.60
CA PRO A 199 2.98 13.46 3.32
C PRO A 199 1.53 13.24 3.78
N ASN A 200 0.84 14.31 4.16
CA ASN A 200 -0.53 14.29 4.64
C ASN A 200 -1.48 13.54 3.69
N GLN A 201 -1.42 13.83 2.39
CA GLN A 201 -2.23 13.19 1.35
C GLN A 201 -1.93 11.70 1.17
N ASN A 202 -0.82 11.22 1.69
CA ASN A 202 -0.42 9.82 1.65
C ASN A 202 -0.72 9.07 2.95
N GLY A 203 -1.30 9.76 3.97
CA GLY A 203 -1.79 9.15 5.21
C GLY A 203 -0.95 9.39 6.45
N ALA A 204 -0.27 10.56 6.52
CA ALA A 204 0.51 10.97 7.69
C ALA A 204 -0.32 11.00 8.98
N PRO A 205 0.36 10.87 10.14
CA PRO A 205 1.79 10.62 10.30
C PRO A 205 2.15 9.14 10.12
N LEU A 206 1.15 8.25 10.16
CA LEU A 206 1.32 6.81 10.09
C LEU A 206 0.12 6.16 9.41
N ARG A 207 0.42 5.19 8.54
CA ARG A 207 -0.57 4.36 7.86
C ARG A 207 -0.17 2.89 7.87
N ILE A 208 -1.13 1.99 7.61
CA ILE A 208 -0.84 0.60 7.28
C ILE A 208 -0.72 0.45 5.76
N PHE A 209 0.13 -0.48 5.33
CA PHE A 209 0.23 -0.89 3.94
C PHE A 209 0.32 -2.40 3.80
N ILE A 210 -0.55 -2.98 2.95
CA ILE A 210 -0.64 -4.41 2.70
C ILE A 210 -0.50 -4.62 1.18
N PRO A 211 0.70 -4.99 0.66
CA PRO A 211 0.98 -4.92 -0.77
C PRO A 211 0.19 -5.92 -1.63
N TRP A 212 -0.28 -7.03 -1.07
CA TRP A 212 -1.03 -8.05 -1.81
C TRP A 212 -2.56 -7.84 -1.82
N LYS A 213 -3.04 -6.82 -1.10
CA LYS A 213 -4.45 -6.44 -1.04
C LYS A 213 -4.71 -5.16 -1.82
N TYR A 214 -5.96 -4.95 -2.22
CA TYR A 214 -6.35 -3.68 -2.82
C TYR A 214 -6.09 -2.50 -1.88
N GLY A 215 -5.68 -1.36 -2.45
CA GLY A 215 -5.16 -0.22 -1.71
C GLY A 215 -6.07 0.35 -0.63
N PHE A 216 -7.41 0.17 -0.73
CA PHE A 216 -8.33 0.65 0.30
C PHE A 216 -8.20 -0.11 1.63
N LYS A 217 -7.67 -1.33 1.62
CA LYS A 217 -7.36 -2.08 2.85
C LYS A 217 -6.28 -1.43 3.70
N SER A 218 -5.54 -0.50 3.14
CA SER A 218 -4.40 0.18 3.74
C SER A 218 -4.83 1.48 4.43
N ALA A 219 -5.42 1.37 5.63
CA ALA A 219 -5.93 2.50 6.41
C ALA A 219 -4.86 3.57 6.68
N LYS A 220 -5.25 4.85 6.73
CA LYS A 220 -4.39 6.03 6.79
C LYS A 220 -4.66 6.84 8.06
N ALA A 221 -3.69 7.63 8.51
CA ALA A 221 -3.82 8.49 9.70
C ALA A 221 -4.46 7.75 10.88
N ILE A 222 -3.84 6.61 11.25
CA ILE A 222 -4.40 5.67 12.24
C ILE A 222 -4.23 6.23 13.64
N VAL A 223 -5.30 6.15 14.45
CA VAL A 223 -5.30 6.51 15.86
C VAL A 223 -5.59 5.31 16.78
N LYS A 224 -6.08 4.20 16.19
CA LYS A 224 -6.43 3.02 16.96
C LYS A 224 -6.17 1.72 16.21
N ILE A 225 -5.60 0.75 16.92
CA ILE A 225 -5.44 -0.63 16.52
C ILE A 225 -6.16 -1.48 17.57
N LYS A 226 -7.26 -2.13 17.19
CA LYS A 226 -8.08 -2.92 18.11
C LYS A 226 -8.02 -4.39 17.74
N LEU A 227 -7.62 -5.24 18.69
CA LEU A 227 -7.64 -6.69 18.55
C LEU A 227 -9.03 -7.19 18.89
N VAL A 228 -9.64 -7.99 18.01
CA VAL A 228 -11.03 -8.43 18.17
C VAL A 228 -11.21 -9.92 17.87
N GLU A 229 -12.20 -10.54 18.49
CA GLU A 229 -12.53 -11.95 18.28
C GLU A 229 -13.31 -12.17 16.99
N LYS A 230 -14.23 -11.25 16.68
CA LYS A 230 -15.10 -11.34 15.50
C LYS A 230 -14.54 -10.52 14.36
N MET A 231 -14.78 -10.99 13.14
CA MET A 231 -14.40 -10.27 11.92
C MET A 231 -15.07 -8.89 11.90
N PRO A 232 -14.28 -7.78 11.85
CA PRO A 232 -14.85 -6.44 11.83
C PRO A 232 -15.44 -6.12 10.45
N THR A 233 -16.45 -5.25 10.44
CA THR A 233 -17.01 -4.71 9.19
C THR A 233 -16.24 -3.45 8.81
N SER A 234 -15.57 -3.45 7.65
CA SER A 234 -14.85 -2.27 7.16
C SER A 234 -15.82 -1.20 6.59
N SER A 235 -15.30 0.04 6.45
CA SER A 235 -16.09 1.15 5.91
C SER A 235 -16.64 0.85 4.52
N TRP A 236 -15.86 0.22 3.64
CA TRP A 236 -16.33 -0.14 2.31
C TRP A 236 -17.30 -1.32 2.30
N MET A 237 -17.08 -2.34 3.15
CA MET A 237 -18.06 -3.42 3.34
C MET A 237 -19.42 -2.90 3.80
N TRP A 238 -19.42 -1.88 4.67
CA TRP A 238 -20.65 -1.25 5.11
C TRP A 238 -21.31 -0.43 3.99
N ALA A 239 -20.53 0.38 3.25
CA ALA A 239 -21.04 1.26 2.21
C ALA A 239 -21.53 0.51 0.97
N SER A 240 -20.85 -0.57 0.57
CA SER A 240 -21.16 -1.33 -0.65
C SER A 240 -20.84 -2.81 -0.47
N PRO A 241 -21.63 -3.55 0.34
CA PRO A 241 -21.32 -4.93 0.72
C PRO A 241 -21.34 -5.94 -0.43
N ARG A 242 -21.92 -5.58 -1.57
CA ARG A 242 -21.91 -6.39 -2.81
C ARG A 242 -20.65 -6.19 -3.65
N GLU A 243 -19.88 -5.14 -3.38
CA GLU A 243 -18.72 -4.76 -4.17
C GLU A 243 -17.38 -4.98 -3.42
N TYR A 244 -17.42 -4.94 -2.08
CA TYR A 244 -16.20 -4.99 -1.25
C TYR A 244 -16.32 -6.07 -0.18
N GLY A 245 -15.43 -7.04 -0.26
CA GLY A 245 -15.31 -8.10 0.74
C GLY A 245 -14.26 -7.78 1.81
N PHE A 246 -14.19 -8.65 2.83
CA PHE A 246 -13.26 -8.47 3.93
C PHE A 246 -11.79 -8.66 3.51
N TYR A 247 -11.51 -9.71 2.76
CA TYR A 247 -10.13 -10.05 2.40
C TYR A 247 -9.56 -9.09 1.36
N SER A 248 -10.31 -8.78 0.34
CA SER A 248 -9.96 -7.86 -0.74
C SER A 248 -8.52 -8.02 -1.24
N ASN A 249 -8.12 -9.27 -1.42
CA ASN A 249 -6.86 -9.63 -2.05
C ASN A 249 -6.90 -9.26 -3.53
N VAL A 250 -5.79 -8.76 -4.06
CA VAL A 250 -5.69 -8.50 -5.51
C VAL A 250 -5.88 -9.82 -6.26
N ASN A 251 -6.98 -9.92 -7.03
CA ASN A 251 -7.34 -11.13 -7.75
C ASN A 251 -7.83 -10.78 -9.16
N PRO A 252 -7.04 -11.08 -10.23
CA PRO A 252 -7.43 -10.79 -11.60
C PRO A 252 -8.61 -11.64 -12.12
N ASN A 253 -9.00 -12.69 -11.38
CA ASN A 253 -10.07 -13.63 -11.76
C ASN A 253 -11.41 -13.31 -11.08
N VAL A 254 -11.47 -12.25 -10.26
CA VAL A 254 -12.68 -11.78 -9.59
C VAL A 254 -12.87 -10.32 -9.94
N ASP A 255 -13.78 -10.06 -10.87
CA ASP A 255 -14.06 -8.71 -11.32
C ASP A 255 -14.84 -7.91 -10.27
N HIS A 256 -14.65 -6.60 -10.24
CA HIS A 256 -15.53 -5.69 -9.56
C HIS A 256 -16.88 -5.66 -10.35
N PRO A 257 -18.05 -5.53 -9.70
CA PRO A 257 -19.33 -5.53 -10.43
C PRO A 257 -19.44 -4.52 -11.57
N ARG A 258 -18.61 -3.47 -11.57
CA ARG A 258 -18.65 -2.37 -12.54
C ARG A 258 -17.48 -2.35 -13.54
N TRP A 259 -16.41 -3.10 -13.30
CA TRP A 259 -15.23 -3.16 -14.19
C TRP A 259 -14.40 -4.41 -13.96
N SER A 260 -13.60 -4.77 -14.97
CA SER A 260 -12.69 -5.92 -14.87
C SER A 260 -11.43 -5.61 -14.05
N GLN A 261 -10.98 -6.62 -13.30
CA GLN A 261 -9.74 -6.61 -12.54
C GLN A 261 -8.56 -7.28 -13.26
N ALA A 262 -8.79 -7.82 -14.46
CA ALA A 262 -7.78 -8.58 -15.20
C ALA A 262 -6.56 -7.75 -15.63
N THR A 263 -6.72 -6.43 -15.74
CA THR A 263 -5.65 -5.52 -16.16
C THR A 263 -5.60 -4.25 -15.33
N GLU A 264 -4.44 -3.59 -15.34
CA GLU A 264 -4.21 -2.35 -14.60
C GLU A 264 -3.43 -1.32 -15.42
N ARG A 265 -3.64 -0.05 -15.09
CA ARG A 265 -2.89 1.08 -15.63
C ARG A 265 -1.81 1.50 -14.66
N ILE A 266 -0.56 1.55 -15.08
CA ILE A 266 0.56 2.04 -14.26
C ILE A 266 0.53 3.57 -14.23
N ILE A 267 0.48 4.14 -13.03
CA ILE A 267 0.49 5.62 -12.86
C ILE A 267 1.89 6.16 -13.13
N GLY A 268 1.97 7.31 -13.80
CA GLY A 268 3.22 7.96 -14.19
C GLY A 268 3.74 7.53 -15.56
N GLU A 269 3.12 6.53 -16.17
CA GLU A 269 3.28 6.23 -17.59
C GLU A 269 2.23 7.00 -18.40
N GLY A 270 2.54 7.34 -19.66
CA GLY A 270 1.64 8.13 -20.50
C GLY A 270 0.26 7.49 -20.65
N ILE A 271 -0.76 8.30 -20.92
CA ILE A 271 -2.16 7.82 -21.07
C ILE A 271 -2.33 6.82 -22.23
N TRP A 272 -1.39 6.79 -23.17
CA TRP A 272 -1.34 5.84 -24.30
C TRP A 272 -0.58 4.55 -23.98
N THR A 273 0.02 4.43 -22.78
CA THR A 273 0.70 3.19 -22.40
C THR A 273 -0.34 2.08 -22.24
N PRO A 274 -0.15 0.92 -22.89
CA PRO A 274 -1.05 -0.21 -22.74
C PRO A 274 -1.20 -0.64 -21.27
N ARG A 275 -2.39 -1.08 -20.91
CA ARG A 275 -2.63 -1.71 -19.61
C ARG A 275 -1.83 -3.01 -19.51
N VAL A 276 -1.32 -3.30 -18.33
CA VAL A 276 -0.61 -4.56 -18.05
C VAL A 276 -1.54 -5.56 -17.37
N LYS A 277 -1.20 -6.84 -17.41
CA LYS A 277 -1.95 -7.88 -16.70
C LYS A 277 -1.80 -7.71 -15.20
N THR A 278 -2.91 -7.76 -14.46
CA THR A 278 -2.88 -7.79 -12.99
C THR A 278 -2.38 -9.15 -12.52
N LEU A 279 -1.45 -9.14 -11.58
CA LEU A 279 -0.91 -10.35 -10.97
C LEU A 279 -1.75 -10.75 -9.74
N MET A 280 -1.98 -12.06 -9.56
CA MET A 280 -2.60 -12.59 -8.35
C MET A 280 -1.81 -12.15 -7.11
N PHE A 281 -2.50 -11.72 -6.04
CA PHE A 281 -1.88 -11.13 -4.86
C PHE A 281 -0.92 -9.98 -5.18
N ASN A 282 -1.17 -9.24 -6.28
CA ASN A 282 -0.31 -8.15 -6.75
C ASN A 282 1.15 -8.57 -6.98
N GLY A 283 1.37 -9.86 -7.29
CA GLY A 283 2.70 -10.45 -7.51
C GLY A 283 3.40 -10.98 -6.26
N TYR A 284 2.72 -11.01 -5.10
CA TYR A 284 3.26 -11.52 -3.82
C TYR A 284 2.78 -12.95 -3.51
N GLY A 285 2.40 -13.72 -4.55
CA GLY A 285 1.84 -15.07 -4.37
C GLY A 285 2.77 -16.02 -3.62
N ASP A 286 4.07 -15.98 -3.91
CA ASP A 286 5.06 -16.87 -3.30
C ASP A 286 5.17 -16.63 -1.77
N GLU A 287 4.92 -15.40 -1.32
CA GLU A 287 5.02 -15.01 0.09
C GLU A 287 3.72 -15.22 0.87
N VAL A 288 2.54 -15.07 0.22
CA VAL A 288 1.27 -14.94 0.95
C VAL A 288 0.21 -15.97 0.60
N ALA A 289 0.35 -16.73 -0.50
CA ALA A 289 -0.70 -17.66 -0.93
C ALA A 289 -1.02 -18.75 0.11
N ASN A 290 -0.04 -19.15 0.92
CA ASN A 290 -0.20 -20.11 1.98
C ASN A 290 -1.17 -19.67 3.09
N LEU A 291 -1.32 -18.35 3.32
CA LEU A 291 -2.30 -17.80 4.28
C LEU A 291 -3.75 -18.13 3.89
N TYR A 292 -3.99 -18.43 2.63
CA TYR A 292 -5.32 -18.65 2.05
C TYR A 292 -5.54 -20.09 1.59
N THR A 293 -4.67 -21.02 2.00
CA THR A 293 -4.82 -22.44 1.66
C THR A 293 -6.18 -22.98 2.10
N GLY A 294 -6.88 -23.62 1.17
CA GLY A 294 -8.23 -24.16 1.41
C GLY A 294 -9.37 -23.15 1.35
N MET A 295 -9.10 -21.87 1.09
CA MET A 295 -10.12 -20.84 0.89
C MET A 295 -10.52 -20.72 -0.58
N ASP A 296 -11.82 -20.60 -0.84
CA ASP A 296 -12.33 -20.19 -2.15
C ASP A 296 -12.18 -18.67 -2.31
N LEU A 297 -11.17 -18.23 -3.05
CA LEU A 297 -10.86 -16.81 -3.25
C LEU A 297 -11.82 -16.09 -4.22
N LYS A 298 -12.79 -16.79 -4.81
CA LYS A 298 -13.90 -16.15 -5.54
C LYS A 298 -15.05 -15.80 -4.60
N LYS A 299 -15.25 -16.60 -3.56
CA LYS A 299 -16.25 -16.38 -2.53
C LYS A 299 -15.75 -15.43 -1.44
N TYR A 300 -14.49 -15.58 -1.05
CA TYR A 300 -13.84 -14.77 -0.02
C TYR A 300 -12.96 -13.70 -0.68
N PHE A 301 -13.59 -12.67 -1.20
CA PHE A 301 -12.92 -11.53 -1.84
C PHE A 301 -12.87 -10.31 -0.93
#